data_b965798f2da87ffed81205883a8b15b6
#
_entry.id   b965798f2da87ffed81205883a8b15b6
#
_cell.length_a   1.000
_cell.length_b   1.000
_cell.length_c   1.000
_cell.angle_alpha   90.00
_cell.angle_beta   90.00
_cell.angle_gamma   90.00
#
_symmetry.space_group_name_H-M   'P 1'
#
loop_
_entity.id
_entity.type
_entity.pdbx_description
1 polymer ?
#
loop_
_entity_poly.entity_id
_entity_poly.type
_entity_poly.pdbx_seq_one_letter_code
_entity_poly.pdbx_strand_id
1 'polypeptide(L)'
;PANAYRGMYLDFRGMMYAKFIGSDQTFYRLEIDYRQYKSLGKRRVLAWTAQTKNVFGDVPLTQYALTGTPFDLRGYYMGQYRDKSSHVVMAEYRQMLNTDCSTWVKRMLNHIGFVAWTGCGFMGPTPGKIEGVLPNYGVGLRIEVQPRMNVRLDLGKNTVNNQMLFYFNMTEAF
;
A
#
# COMPACT_ATOMS: atom_id res chain seq x y z
N PRO A 1 -2.97 -5.87 -7.45
CA PRO A 1 -3.20 -5.41 -8.84
C PRO A 1 -2.04 -5.78 -9.74
N ALA A 2 -2.32 -5.90 -11.04
CA ALA A 2 -1.27 -6.04 -12.03
C ALA A 2 -0.45 -4.75 -12.11
N ASN A 3 0.78 -4.82 -12.63
CA ASN A 3 1.64 -3.64 -12.79
C ASN A 3 0.99 -2.63 -13.76
N ALA A 4 0.28 -1.65 -13.20
CA ALA A 4 -0.42 -0.64 -13.96
C ALA A 4 0.56 0.49 -14.35
N TYR A 5 0.57 0.86 -15.64
CA TYR A 5 1.42 1.92 -16.17
C TYR A 5 0.73 3.29 -16.22
N ARG A 6 -0.60 3.32 -16.33
CA ARG A 6 -1.40 4.52 -16.42
C ARG A 6 -2.83 4.24 -15.99
N GLY A 7 -3.46 5.19 -15.33
CA GLY A 7 -4.86 5.11 -14.92
C GLY A 7 -5.09 5.68 -13.53
N MET A 8 -6.34 5.65 -13.14
CA MET A 8 -6.83 6.07 -11.84
C MET A 8 -7.80 4.98 -11.32
N TYR A 9 -7.75 4.74 -10.04
CA TYR A 9 -8.69 3.88 -9.33
C TYR A 9 -9.22 4.63 -8.12
N LEU A 10 -10.52 4.61 -7.93
CA LEU A 10 -11.19 5.14 -6.76
C LEU A 10 -12.22 4.11 -6.27
N ASP A 11 -12.10 3.71 -5.03
CA ASP A 11 -13.02 2.79 -4.36
C ASP A 11 -13.55 3.47 -3.09
N PHE A 12 -14.85 3.42 -2.94
CA PHE A 12 -15.56 3.96 -1.79
C PHE A 12 -16.43 2.85 -1.18
N ARG A 13 -16.22 2.54 0.09
CA ARG A 13 -16.97 1.51 0.81
C ARG A 13 -17.55 2.06 2.09
N GLY A 14 -18.86 1.94 2.22
CA GLY A 14 -19.59 2.17 3.46
C GLY A 14 -20.15 0.84 3.99
N MET A 15 -19.92 0.53 5.25
CA MET A 15 -20.47 -0.64 5.93
C MET A 15 -21.15 -0.23 7.22
N MET A 16 -22.31 -0.79 7.47
CA MET A 16 -23.06 -0.60 8.70
C MET A 16 -23.23 -1.94 9.41
N TYR A 17 -22.91 -1.96 10.67
CA TYR A 17 -23.16 -3.07 11.58
C TYR A 17 -24.17 -2.60 12.63
N ALA A 18 -25.26 -3.33 12.82
CA ALA A 18 -26.30 -2.92 13.75
C ALA A 18 -26.92 -4.13 14.45
N LYS A 19 -27.35 -3.94 15.69
CA LYS A 19 -27.94 -5.00 16.50
C LYS A 19 -29.18 -5.61 15.85
N PHE A 20 -30.00 -4.80 15.17
CA PHE A 20 -31.20 -5.30 14.49
C PHE A 20 -30.95 -6.20 13.27
N ILE A 21 -29.70 -6.23 12.73
CA ILE A 21 -29.30 -7.14 11.66
C ILE A 21 -28.39 -8.27 12.16
N GLY A 22 -28.35 -8.51 13.50
CA GLY A 22 -27.62 -9.63 14.10
C GLY A 22 -26.19 -9.34 14.51
N SER A 23 -25.76 -8.09 14.55
CA SER A 23 -24.47 -7.69 15.13
C SER A 23 -24.57 -7.48 16.63
N ASP A 24 -23.55 -7.81 17.40
CA ASP A 24 -23.50 -7.54 18.85
C ASP A 24 -23.40 -6.05 19.17
N GLN A 25 -22.85 -5.25 18.24
CA GLN A 25 -22.60 -3.82 18.43
C GLN A 25 -23.07 -3.02 17.21
N THR A 26 -23.32 -1.73 17.42
CA THR A 26 -23.71 -0.81 16.35
C THR A 26 -22.58 0.14 16.02
N PHE A 27 -22.04 0.01 14.81
CA PHE A 27 -20.97 0.88 14.31
C PHE A 27 -21.00 1.00 12.79
N TYR A 28 -20.32 2.01 12.28
CA TYR A 28 -20.19 2.31 10.85
C TYR A 28 -18.74 2.29 10.46
N ARG A 29 -18.45 1.77 9.26
CA ARG A 29 -17.11 1.76 8.66
C ARG A 29 -17.15 2.47 7.32
N LEU A 30 -16.23 3.41 7.13
CA LEU A 30 -16.04 4.14 5.90
C LEU A 30 -14.60 3.93 5.42
N GLU A 31 -14.46 3.45 4.18
CA GLU A 31 -13.16 3.26 3.54
C GLU A 31 -13.14 3.97 2.19
N ILE A 32 -12.05 4.67 1.92
CA ILE A 32 -11.78 5.28 0.62
C ILE A 32 -10.37 4.85 0.20
N ASP A 33 -10.23 4.35 -1.02
CA ASP A 33 -8.96 3.97 -1.62
C ASP A 33 -8.81 4.66 -2.97
N TYR A 34 -7.90 5.62 -3.02
CA TYR A 34 -7.54 6.33 -4.23
C TYR A 34 -6.15 5.94 -4.67
N ARG A 35 -6.01 5.59 -5.95
CA ARG A 35 -4.73 5.22 -6.58
C ARG A 35 -4.61 5.89 -7.92
N GLN A 36 -3.43 6.38 -8.24
CA GLN A 36 -3.15 6.94 -9.54
C GLN A 36 -1.78 6.49 -10.06
N TYR A 37 -1.72 6.28 -11.37
CA TYR A 37 -0.53 5.80 -12.06
C TYR A 37 -0.24 6.72 -13.23
N LYS A 38 0.99 7.20 -13.32
CA LYS A 38 1.48 8.05 -14.40
C LYS A 38 2.71 7.43 -15.03
N SER A 39 2.61 7.11 -16.32
CA SER A 39 3.78 6.67 -17.08
C SER A 39 4.73 7.84 -17.31
N LEU A 40 6.01 7.66 -16.95
CA LEU A 40 7.09 8.62 -17.16
C LEU A 40 7.96 8.25 -18.37
N GLY A 41 7.53 7.29 -19.20
CA GLY A 41 8.23 6.83 -20.37
C GLY A 41 8.22 5.30 -20.50
N LYS A 42 9.10 4.75 -21.33
CA LYS A 42 9.18 3.29 -21.52
C LYS A 42 9.47 2.57 -20.20
N ARG A 43 8.53 1.75 -19.73
CA ARG A 43 8.64 0.88 -18.55
C ARG A 43 8.95 1.64 -17.23
N ARG A 44 8.55 2.93 -17.14
CA ARG A 44 8.68 3.78 -15.96
C ARG A 44 7.31 4.25 -15.49
N VAL A 45 7.07 4.16 -14.20
CA VAL A 45 5.78 4.55 -13.59
C VAL A 45 6.04 5.32 -12.31
N LEU A 46 5.35 6.42 -12.15
CA LEU A 46 5.13 7.05 -10.86
C LEU A 46 3.71 6.69 -10.41
N ALA A 47 3.60 6.02 -9.29
CA ALA A 47 2.35 5.64 -8.68
C ALA A 47 2.19 6.33 -7.33
N TRP A 48 0.97 6.71 -6.97
CA TRP A 48 0.67 7.19 -5.63
C TRP A 48 -0.70 6.72 -5.19
N THR A 49 -0.85 6.57 -3.89
CA THR A 49 -2.10 6.15 -3.25
C THR A 49 -2.40 7.01 -2.04
N ALA A 50 -3.68 7.25 -1.82
CA ALA A 50 -4.23 7.82 -0.61
C ALA A 50 -5.37 6.93 -0.13
N GLN A 51 -5.27 6.39 1.07
CA GLN A 51 -6.26 5.52 1.67
C GLN A 51 -6.74 6.10 2.99
N THR A 52 -8.03 5.98 3.26
CA THR A 52 -8.59 6.32 4.57
C THR A 52 -9.54 5.23 5.02
N LYS A 53 -9.44 4.84 6.28
CA LYS A 53 -10.30 3.87 6.95
C LYS A 53 -10.75 4.48 8.26
N ASN A 54 -12.05 4.66 8.41
CA ASN A 54 -12.63 5.27 9.61
C ASN A 54 -13.73 4.37 10.15
N VAL A 55 -13.79 4.23 11.48
CA VAL A 55 -14.82 3.50 12.18
C VAL A 55 -15.45 4.39 13.23
N PHE A 56 -16.79 4.40 13.29
CA PHE A 56 -17.58 5.28 14.13
C PHE A 56 -18.59 4.48 14.95
N GLY A 57 -18.83 4.89 16.17
CA GLY A 57 -19.81 4.27 17.08
C GLY A 57 -19.16 3.36 18.12
N ASP A 58 -19.94 2.37 18.58
CA ASP A 58 -19.48 1.38 19.57
C ASP A 58 -18.72 0.24 18.86
N VAL A 59 -17.42 0.48 18.65
CA VAL A 59 -16.57 -0.36 17.79
C VAL A 59 -15.76 -1.30 18.67
N PRO A 60 -15.85 -2.64 18.45
CA PRO A 60 -14.94 -3.57 19.11
C PRO A 60 -13.50 -3.37 18.63
N LEU A 61 -12.53 -3.58 19.49
CA LEU A 61 -11.10 -3.41 19.18
C LEU A 61 -10.63 -4.23 17.95
N THR A 62 -11.28 -5.36 17.71
CA THR A 62 -11.01 -6.22 16.56
C THR A 62 -11.39 -5.60 15.21
N GLN A 63 -12.25 -4.58 15.22
CA GLN A 63 -12.74 -3.88 14.03
C GLN A 63 -12.08 -2.51 13.81
N TYR A 64 -11.10 -2.15 14.64
CA TYR A 64 -10.32 -0.93 14.44
C TYR A 64 -9.55 -0.97 13.12
N ALA A 65 -9.28 0.19 12.55
CA ALA A 65 -8.48 0.33 11.36
C ALA A 65 -7.04 -0.11 11.64
N LEU A 66 -6.58 -1.11 10.89
CA LEU A 66 -5.23 -1.66 10.98
C LEU A 66 -4.34 -0.97 9.95
N THR A 67 -3.07 -0.77 10.33
CA THR A 67 -2.02 -0.23 9.48
C THR A 67 -0.78 -1.11 9.56
N GLY A 68 0.04 -1.13 8.51
CA GLY A 68 1.27 -1.94 8.45
C GLY A 68 1.07 -3.26 7.72
N THR A 69 0.54 -3.21 6.49
CA THR A 69 0.45 -4.36 5.61
C THR A 69 1.48 -4.27 4.47
N PRO A 70 1.79 -5.37 3.77
CA PRO A 70 2.63 -5.32 2.57
C PRO A 70 2.06 -4.44 1.43
N PHE A 71 0.80 -4.01 1.55
CA PHE A 71 0.05 -3.25 0.53
C PHE A 71 -0.22 -1.80 0.93
N ASP A 72 0.07 -1.42 2.17
CA ASP A 72 -0.02 -0.05 2.67
C ASP A 72 1.32 0.42 3.26
N LEU A 73 1.47 0.57 4.57
CA LEU A 73 2.69 1.05 5.22
C LEU A 73 3.73 -0.07 5.41
N ARG A 74 4.51 -0.35 4.37
CA ARG A 74 5.64 -1.30 4.45
C ARG A 74 6.71 -0.79 5.41
N GLY A 75 7.22 -1.67 6.28
CA GLY A 75 8.17 -1.36 7.35
C GLY A 75 7.56 -1.41 8.75
N TYR A 76 6.23 -1.59 8.83
CA TYR A 76 5.50 -1.85 10.07
C TYR A 76 4.94 -3.28 10.07
N TYR A 77 4.86 -3.91 11.23
CA TYR A 77 4.19 -5.20 11.35
C TYR A 77 2.67 -5.04 11.16
N MET A 78 2.05 -6.04 10.57
CA MET A 78 0.60 -6.04 10.35
C MET A 78 -0.15 -5.90 11.68
N GLY A 79 -0.97 -4.85 11.79
CA GLY A 79 -1.74 -4.56 12.99
C GLY A 79 -0.94 -4.07 14.19
N GLN A 80 0.33 -3.69 14.00
CA GLN A 80 1.15 -3.05 15.05
C GLN A 80 0.49 -1.77 15.56
N TYR A 81 -0.13 -1.03 14.68
CA TYR A 81 -0.89 0.17 14.99
C TYR A 81 -2.35 -0.02 14.63
N ARG A 82 -3.24 0.32 15.57
CA ARG A 82 -4.70 0.19 15.47
C ARG A 82 -5.35 1.41 16.06
N ASP A 83 -6.28 2.02 15.33
CA ASP A 83 -7.08 3.12 15.85
C ASP A 83 -8.43 3.17 15.11
N LYS A 84 -9.35 4.04 15.55
CA LYS A 84 -10.64 4.23 14.88
C LYS A 84 -10.50 4.91 13.52
N SER A 85 -9.45 5.69 13.33
CA SER A 85 -9.15 6.38 12.09
C SER A 85 -7.72 6.11 11.64
N SER A 86 -7.54 5.77 10.36
CA SER A 86 -6.24 5.57 9.71
C SER A 86 -6.25 6.19 8.32
N HIS A 87 -5.27 7.04 8.05
CA HIS A 87 -5.05 7.67 6.76
C HIS A 87 -3.63 7.32 6.30
N VAL A 88 -3.48 6.85 5.09
CA VAL A 88 -2.20 6.45 4.51
C VAL A 88 -2.00 7.13 3.18
N VAL A 89 -0.87 7.78 2.99
CA VAL A 89 -0.43 8.31 1.70
C VAL A 89 0.93 7.74 1.35
N MET A 90 1.08 7.27 0.11
CA MET A 90 2.34 6.73 -0.39
C MET A 90 2.58 7.14 -1.82
N ALA A 91 3.86 7.31 -2.16
CA ALA A 91 4.34 7.50 -3.53
C ALA A 91 5.41 6.46 -3.83
N GLU A 92 5.36 5.91 -5.03
CA GLU A 92 6.23 4.83 -5.48
C GLU A 92 6.71 5.09 -6.90
N TYR A 93 8.02 5.06 -7.11
CA TYR A 93 8.64 5.06 -8.42
C TYR A 93 9.04 3.66 -8.81
N ARG A 94 8.57 3.20 -9.97
CA ARG A 94 8.83 1.88 -10.55
C ARG A 94 9.59 2.00 -11.85
N GLN A 95 10.67 1.26 -11.99
CA GLN A 95 11.47 1.19 -13.20
C GLN A 95 11.78 -0.26 -13.54
N MET A 96 11.26 -0.75 -14.66
CA MET A 96 11.73 -2.00 -15.25
C MET A 96 12.88 -1.71 -16.20
N LEU A 97 13.91 -2.52 -16.17
CA LEU A 97 15.05 -2.39 -17.07
C LEU A 97 14.60 -2.57 -18.52
N ASN A 98 15.16 -1.78 -19.40
CA ASN A 98 14.89 -1.84 -20.83
C ASN A 98 16.24 -1.83 -21.56
N THR A 99 16.68 -3.02 -21.99
CA THR A 99 17.97 -3.20 -22.65
C THR A 99 17.74 -3.63 -24.09
N ASP A 100 18.08 -2.76 -25.02
CA ASP A 100 17.95 -3.01 -26.47
C ASP A 100 19.08 -3.90 -26.97
N CYS A 101 19.16 -5.15 -26.54
CA CYS A 101 20.23 -6.05 -27.00
C CYS A 101 19.77 -7.50 -27.13
N SER A 102 20.29 -8.18 -28.14
CA SER A 102 19.90 -9.54 -28.52
C SER A 102 20.52 -10.67 -27.69
N THR A 103 21.44 -10.38 -26.78
CA THR A 103 22.09 -11.38 -25.93
C THR A 103 21.13 -11.92 -24.88
N TRP A 104 21.14 -13.22 -24.61
CA TRP A 104 20.26 -13.88 -23.66
C TRP A 104 20.31 -13.27 -22.24
N VAL A 105 21.50 -12.83 -21.77
CA VAL A 105 21.68 -12.14 -20.49
C VAL A 105 20.84 -10.86 -20.43
N LYS A 106 20.80 -10.10 -21.51
CA LYS A 106 20.05 -8.85 -21.59
C LYS A 106 18.55 -9.08 -21.71
N ARG A 107 18.15 -10.22 -22.31
CA ARG A 107 16.74 -10.64 -22.26
C ARG A 107 16.31 -10.94 -20.83
N MET A 108 17.13 -11.61 -20.03
CA MET A 108 16.87 -11.81 -18.60
C MET A 108 16.80 -10.49 -17.83
N LEU A 109 17.70 -9.53 -18.08
CA LEU A 109 17.70 -8.23 -17.43
C LEU A 109 16.42 -7.43 -17.71
N ASN A 110 15.79 -7.60 -18.86
CA ASN A 110 14.53 -6.94 -19.17
C ASN A 110 13.34 -7.42 -18.32
N HIS A 111 13.47 -8.54 -17.63
CA HIS A 111 12.50 -9.00 -16.65
C HIS A 111 12.75 -8.47 -15.24
N ILE A 112 13.85 -7.73 -15.04
CA ILE A 112 14.22 -7.18 -13.75
C ILE A 112 13.88 -5.70 -13.70
N GLY A 113 13.43 -5.25 -12.55
CA GLY A 113 13.16 -3.85 -12.24
C GLY A 113 13.47 -3.51 -10.80
N PHE A 114 13.43 -2.24 -10.50
CA PHE A 114 13.56 -1.74 -9.14
C PHE A 114 12.45 -0.75 -8.83
N VAL A 115 12.20 -0.61 -7.54
CA VAL A 115 11.20 0.29 -6.99
C VAL A 115 11.80 1.03 -5.81
N ALA A 116 11.42 2.30 -5.66
CA ALA A 116 11.66 3.08 -4.47
C ALA A 116 10.35 3.74 -4.05
N TRP A 117 10.07 3.77 -2.76
CA TRP A 117 8.86 4.40 -2.24
C TRP A 117 9.12 5.16 -0.95
N THR A 118 8.21 6.07 -0.70
CA THR A 118 8.05 6.73 0.60
C THR A 118 6.57 6.89 0.91
N GLY A 119 6.24 6.94 2.18
CA GLY A 119 4.86 7.12 2.61
C GLY A 119 4.76 7.59 4.04
N CYS A 120 3.55 7.93 4.42
CA CYS A 120 3.23 8.32 5.79
C CYS A 120 1.82 7.85 6.14
N GLY A 121 1.68 7.25 7.31
CA GLY A 121 0.40 6.94 7.93
C GLY A 121 0.07 7.95 9.03
N PHE A 122 -1.20 8.25 9.19
CA PHE A 122 -1.73 9.11 10.24
C PHE A 122 -2.84 8.35 10.93
N MET A 123 -2.79 8.29 12.26
CA MET A 123 -3.76 7.54 13.05
C MET A 123 -4.31 8.40 14.18
N GLY A 124 -5.55 8.12 14.57
CA GLY A 124 -6.19 8.83 15.65
C GLY A 124 -7.60 8.31 15.98
N PRO A 125 -8.18 8.77 17.08
CA PRO A 125 -9.50 8.34 17.55
C PRO A 125 -10.66 8.85 16.66
N THR A 126 -10.40 9.89 15.87
CA THR A 126 -11.35 10.46 14.91
C THR A 126 -10.63 10.94 13.67
N PRO A 127 -11.30 11.07 12.50
CA PRO A 127 -10.65 11.49 11.25
C PRO A 127 -9.90 12.83 11.31
N GLY A 128 -10.36 13.74 12.19
CA GLY A 128 -9.76 15.07 12.35
C GLY A 128 -8.71 15.18 13.46
N LYS A 129 -8.54 14.13 14.29
CA LYS A 129 -7.60 14.14 15.40
C LYS A 129 -6.49 13.13 15.15
N ILE A 130 -5.31 13.63 14.78
CA ILE A 130 -4.12 12.80 14.52
C ILE A 130 -3.30 12.73 15.79
N GLU A 131 -3.07 11.53 16.31
CA GLU A 131 -2.24 11.25 17.48
C GLU A 131 -0.96 10.49 17.15
N GLY A 132 -0.94 9.78 16.01
CA GLY A 132 0.20 9.03 15.54
C GLY A 132 0.58 9.38 14.11
N VAL A 133 1.88 9.55 13.86
CA VAL A 133 2.45 9.76 12.52
C VAL A 133 3.45 8.66 12.25
N LEU A 134 3.28 7.93 11.16
CA LEU A 134 4.00 6.71 10.84
C LEU A 134 4.69 6.82 9.48
N PRO A 135 5.85 7.50 9.41
CA PRO A 135 6.60 7.62 8.17
C PRO A 135 7.32 6.31 7.83
N ASN A 136 7.38 6.00 6.52
CA ASN A 136 8.12 4.87 6.01
C ASN A 136 8.78 5.18 4.66
N TYR A 137 9.79 4.41 4.33
CA TYR A 137 10.42 4.41 3.02
C TYR A 137 11.04 3.03 2.74
N GLY A 138 11.41 2.80 1.51
CA GLY A 138 12.07 1.56 1.16
C GLY A 138 12.39 1.44 -0.32
N VAL A 139 13.01 0.32 -0.62
CA VAL A 139 13.41 -0.07 -1.97
C VAL A 139 13.01 -1.52 -2.23
N GLY A 140 12.86 -1.88 -3.49
CA GLY A 140 12.52 -3.25 -3.84
C GLY A 140 12.97 -3.64 -5.23
N LEU A 141 13.07 -4.94 -5.42
CA LEU A 141 13.29 -5.56 -6.71
C LEU A 141 11.98 -6.07 -7.29
N ARG A 142 11.90 -6.06 -8.60
CA ARG A 142 10.80 -6.61 -9.39
C ARG A 142 11.35 -7.62 -10.38
N ILE A 143 10.71 -8.78 -10.43
CA ILE A 143 11.02 -9.84 -11.42
C ILE A 143 9.72 -10.11 -12.16
N GLU A 144 9.66 -9.73 -13.43
CA GLU A 144 8.51 -9.96 -14.29
C GLU A 144 8.46 -11.43 -14.71
N VAL A 145 7.52 -12.18 -14.17
CA VAL A 145 7.32 -13.60 -14.49
C VAL A 145 6.38 -13.78 -15.67
N GLN A 146 5.36 -12.93 -15.73
CA GLN A 146 4.41 -12.85 -16.85
C GLN A 146 4.15 -11.37 -17.18
N PRO A 147 3.66 -11.06 -18.38
CA PRO A 147 3.34 -9.68 -18.75
C PRO A 147 2.48 -9.00 -17.67
N ARG A 148 3.00 -7.93 -17.06
CA ARG A 148 2.38 -7.16 -15.98
C ARG A 148 2.19 -7.90 -14.64
N MET A 149 2.83 -9.05 -14.45
CA MET A 149 2.81 -9.77 -13.19
C MET A 149 4.24 -9.90 -12.67
N ASN A 150 4.52 -9.22 -11.58
CA ASN A 150 5.84 -9.17 -10.96
C ASN A 150 5.87 -9.98 -9.66
N VAL A 151 6.96 -10.70 -9.46
CA VAL A 151 7.42 -11.09 -8.14
C VAL A 151 8.11 -9.89 -7.51
N ARG A 152 7.78 -9.61 -6.28
CA ARG A 152 8.18 -8.43 -5.54
C ARG A 152 9.01 -8.83 -4.32
N LEU A 153 10.20 -8.24 -4.22
CA LEU A 153 11.07 -8.34 -3.06
C LEU A 153 11.27 -6.92 -2.52
N ASP A 154 10.67 -6.60 -1.40
CA ASP A 154 10.69 -5.25 -0.83
C ASP A 154 11.42 -5.23 0.51
N LEU A 155 12.21 -4.19 0.73
CA LEU A 155 12.86 -3.87 1.99
C LEU A 155 12.35 -2.52 2.48
N GLY A 156 11.44 -2.55 3.45
CA GLY A 156 10.79 -1.37 4.01
C GLY A 156 11.36 -1.02 5.38
N LYS A 157 11.61 0.27 5.59
CA LYS A 157 12.06 0.81 6.87
C LYS A 157 11.07 1.81 7.42
N ASN A 158 10.75 1.71 8.70
CA ASN A 158 10.04 2.74 9.44
C ASN A 158 11.02 3.60 10.26
N THR A 159 10.65 4.85 10.46
CA THR A 159 11.48 5.80 11.21
C THR A 159 11.09 5.92 12.68
N VAL A 160 9.93 5.41 13.08
CA VAL A 160 9.44 5.49 14.47
C VAL A 160 10.22 4.55 15.38
N ASN A 161 10.32 3.27 14.99
CA ASN A 161 11.01 2.24 15.76
C ASN A 161 12.34 1.81 15.12
N ASN A 162 12.74 2.46 14.03
CA ASN A 162 13.93 2.12 13.24
C ASN A 162 13.97 0.64 12.78
N GLN A 163 12.79 0.02 12.61
CA GLN A 163 12.65 -1.35 12.17
C GLN A 163 12.78 -1.46 10.66
N MET A 164 13.31 -2.58 10.21
CA MET A 164 13.43 -2.93 8.81
C MET A 164 12.75 -4.27 8.57
N LEU A 165 11.83 -4.34 7.60
CA LEU A 165 11.08 -5.53 7.28
C LEU A 165 11.26 -5.90 5.81
N PHE A 166 11.41 -7.19 5.57
CA PHE A 166 11.49 -7.78 4.25
C PHE A 166 10.12 -8.36 3.86
N TYR A 167 9.71 -8.11 2.63
CA TYR A 167 8.45 -8.61 2.07
C TYR A 167 8.70 -9.36 0.78
N PHE A 168 8.10 -10.53 0.67
CA PHE A 168 8.02 -11.31 -0.56
C PHE A 168 6.55 -11.43 -0.95
N ASN A 169 6.20 -10.93 -2.13
CA ASN A 169 4.83 -10.99 -2.64
C ASN A 169 4.81 -11.13 -4.17
N MET A 170 3.67 -11.58 -4.68
CA MET A 170 3.33 -11.44 -6.10
C MET A 170 2.44 -10.22 -6.29
N THR A 171 2.52 -9.58 -7.44
CA THR A 171 1.82 -8.33 -7.80
C THR A 171 2.36 -7.07 -7.11
N GLU A 172 1.87 -5.91 -7.50
CA GLU A 172 2.31 -4.63 -6.93
C GLU A 172 1.56 -4.30 -5.63
N ALA A 173 2.08 -3.33 -4.86
CA ALA A 173 1.50 -2.94 -3.58
C ALA A 173 0.14 -2.27 -3.76
N PHE A 174 -0.01 -1.46 -4.81
CA PHE A 174 -1.26 -0.76 -5.14
C PHE A 174 -1.31 -0.44 -6.64
#